data_b4021d0538c5073393fa59a421c19598
#
_entry.id   b4021d0538c5073393fa59a421c19598
#
_cell.length_a   1.000
_cell.length_b   1.000
_cell.length_c   1.000
_cell.angle_alpha   90.00
_cell.angle_beta   90.00
_cell.angle_gamma   90.00
#
_symmetry.space_group_name_H-M   'P 1'
#
loop_
_entity.id
_entity.type
_entity.pdbx_description
1 polymer ?
#
loop_
_entity_poly.entity_id
_entity_poly.type
_entity_poly.pdbx_seq_one_letter_code
_entity_poly.pdbx_strand_id
1 'polypeptide(L)'
;MSEEEFEERKTTTITKSGLSIELSRTSKGNYKWTIQIDLPNLDEAELLRRLERIDRELRKRFLREEVEEKEEEEAVEEEKPLRTIPLRRKGGKLLGRIAIYEDRISLEPLSPLLIKDAAVGWLIGFLEGRFGKEKIDLEKTPSLERFKRIIIQGKLSDQDLKQVRRKASWSFEKALEREEAEKR
;
A
#
# COMPACT_ATOMS: atom_id res chain seq x y z
N MET A 1 41.94 -23.69 32.61
CA MET A 1 41.53 -22.31 32.86
C MET A 1 40.84 -21.84 31.59
N SER A 2 39.51 -21.87 31.59
CA SER A 2 38.73 -21.50 30.45
C SER A 2 38.50 -19.98 30.56
N GLU A 3 39.04 -19.23 29.60
CA GLU A 3 38.73 -17.81 29.43
C GLU A 3 37.30 -17.72 28.92
N GLU A 4 36.36 -17.40 29.80
CA GLU A 4 35.04 -16.96 29.45
C GLU A 4 35.17 -15.59 28.76
N GLU A 5 35.09 -15.58 27.43
CA GLU A 5 34.95 -14.35 26.66
C GLU A 5 33.67 -13.62 27.11
N PHE A 6 33.88 -12.55 27.85
CA PHE A 6 32.83 -11.63 28.25
C PHE A 6 32.33 -10.87 27.02
N GLU A 7 31.32 -11.43 26.35
CA GLU A 7 30.68 -10.76 25.20
C GLU A 7 29.91 -9.53 25.66
N GLU A 8 30.42 -8.36 25.33
CA GLU A 8 29.75 -7.08 25.53
C GLU A 8 28.48 -7.01 24.65
N ARG A 9 27.35 -7.42 25.21
CA ARG A 9 26.04 -7.33 24.52
C ARG A 9 25.49 -5.92 24.67
N LYS A 10 25.50 -5.15 23.58
CA LYS A 10 24.76 -3.89 23.53
C LYS A 10 23.28 -4.21 23.40
N THR A 11 22.54 -4.04 24.49
CA THR A 11 21.09 -4.22 24.53
C THR A 11 20.41 -2.86 24.53
N THR A 12 19.44 -2.66 23.63
CA THR A 12 18.63 -1.46 23.58
C THR A 12 17.17 -1.86 23.85
N THR A 13 16.56 -1.28 24.87
CA THR A 13 15.16 -1.52 25.23
C THR A 13 14.31 -0.31 24.85
N ILE A 14 13.27 -0.54 24.07
CA ILE A 14 12.27 0.48 23.69
C ILE A 14 10.95 0.09 24.34
N THR A 15 10.48 0.92 25.27
CA THR A 15 9.20 0.69 25.98
C THR A 15 8.23 1.82 25.65
N LYS A 16 7.02 1.48 25.21
CA LYS A 16 5.94 2.43 24.94
C LYS A 16 4.58 1.79 25.20
N SER A 17 3.82 2.32 26.16
CA SER A 17 2.38 1.99 26.37
C SER A 17 2.02 0.51 26.24
N GLY A 18 2.62 -0.36 27.06
CA GLY A 18 2.33 -1.81 27.05
C GLY A 18 3.02 -2.61 25.95
N LEU A 19 3.94 -2.00 25.19
CA LEU A 19 4.82 -2.67 24.24
C LEU A 19 6.26 -2.49 24.69
N SER A 20 7.01 -3.59 24.87
CA SER A 20 8.45 -3.58 25.10
C SER A 20 9.17 -4.38 24.03
N ILE A 21 10.19 -3.80 23.44
CA ILE A 21 11.04 -4.45 22.45
C ILE A 21 12.48 -4.40 22.97
N GLU A 22 13.04 -5.55 23.21
CA GLU A 22 14.44 -5.71 23.58
C GLU A 22 15.23 -6.16 22.35
N LEU A 23 16.20 -5.36 21.92
CA LEU A 23 17.08 -5.63 20.79
C LEU A 23 18.50 -5.87 21.30
N SER A 24 19.08 -7.01 20.96
CA SER A 24 20.47 -7.35 21.27
C SER A 24 21.25 -7.66 20.00
N ARG A 25 22.53 -7.26 19.95
CA ARG A 25 23.46 -7.59 18.89
C ARG A 25 24.46 -8.61 19.38
N THR A 26 24.64 -9.70 18.65
CA THR A 26 25.63 -10.72 18.96
C THR A 26 27.03 -10.28 18.50
N SER A 27 28.07 -10.87 19.03
CA SER A 27 29.47 -10.63 18.62
C SER A 27 29.72 -10.87 17.12
N LYS A 28 28.94 -11.77 16.50
CA LYS A 28 28.97 -12.04 15.05
C LYS A 28 28.20 -11.02 14.21
N GLY A 29 27.68 -9.95 14.83
CA GLY A 29 26.95 -8.89 14.15
C GLY A 29 25.47 -9.18 13.90
N ASN A 30 24.96 -10.35 14.26
CA ASN A 30 23.55 -10.71 14.10
C ASN A 30 22.69 -10.02 15.16
N TYR A 31 21.45 -9.71 14.80
CA TYR A 31 20.46 -9.15 15.71
C TYR A 31 19.50 -10.22 16.22
N LYS A 32 19.17 -10.12 17.50
CA LYS A 32 18.07 -10.86 18.13
C LYS A 32 17.15 -9.88 18.82
N TRP A 33 15.87 -10.15 18.83
CA TRP A 33 14.89 -9.33 19.53
C TRP A 33 13.85 -10.18 20.24
N THR A 34 13.35 -9.62 21.32
CA THR A 34 12.23 -10.13 22.08
C THR A 34 11.17 -9.05 22.10
N ILE A 35 9.95 -9.40 21.69
CA ILE A 35 8.80 -8.49 21.70
C ILE A 35 7.88 -8.93 22.84
N GLN A 36 7.57 -8.01 23.73
CA GLN A 36 6.68 -8.24 24.86
C GLN A 36 5.53 -7.26 24.77
N ILE A 37 4.30 -7.77 24.69
CA ILE A 37 3.09 -6.95 24.59
C ILE A 37 2.23 -7.25 25.82
N ASP A 38 1.96 -6.21 26.59
CA ASP A 38 1.09 -6.24 27.76
C ASP A 38 -0.09 -5.27 27.56
N LEU A 39 -1.11 -5.78 26.86
CA LEU A 39 -2.32 -5.02 26.54
C LEU A 39 -3.55 -5.88 26.91
N PRO A 40 -4.05 -5.71 28.15
CA PRO A 40 -5.05 -6.62 28.74
C PRO A 40 -6.41 -6.65 28.04
N ASN A 41 -6.67 -5.74 27.12
CA ASN A 41 -7.97 -5.61 26.43
C ASN A 41 -7.90 -5.88 24.92
N LEU A 42 -6.82 -6.47 24.41
CA LEU A 42 -6.74 -6.84 23.01
C LEU A 42 -7.22 -8.28 22.78
N ASP A 43 -7.97 -8.46 21.69
CA ASP A 43 -8.28 -9.79 21.17
C ASP A 43 -7.00 -10.49 20.66
N GLU A 44 -6.93 -11.81 20.86
CA GLU A 44 -5.77 -12.64 20.51
C GLU A 44 -5.38 -12.48 19.02
N ALA A 45 -6.36 -12.42 18.13
CA ALA A 45 -6.13 -12.23 16.69
C ALA A 45 -5.50 -10.87 16.36
N GLU A 46 -5.92 -9.81 17.05
CA GLU A 46 -5.33 -8.47 16.88
C GLU A 46 -3.92 -8.40 17.47
N LEU A 47 -3.67 -9.10 18.56
CA LEU A 47 -2.37 -9.19 19.19
C LEU A 47 -1.35 -9.88 18.28
N LEU A 48 -1.73 -11.01 17.67
CA LEU A 48 -0.90 -11.73 16.69
C LEU A 48 -0.58 -10.86 15.47
N ARG A 49 -1.57 -10.16 14.90
CA ARG A 49 -1.35 -9.24 13.77
C ARG A 49 -0.36 -8.12 14.11
N ARG A 50 -0.41 -7.59 15.33
CA ARG A 50 0.54 -6.57 15.79
C ARG A 50 1.95 -7.12 15.96
N LEU A 51 2.09 -8.30 16.53
CA LEU A 51 3.37 -8.99 16.67
C LEU A 51 4.03 -9.24 15.31
N GLU A 52 3.30 -9.81 14.36
CA GLU A 52 3.80 -10.09 13.01
C GLU A 52 4.25 -8.81 12.29
N ARG A 53 3.47 -7.72 12.42
CA ARG A 53 3.84 -6.43 11.84
C ARG A 53 5.14 -5.88 12.42
N ILE A 54 5.29 -5.94 13.76
CA ILE A 54 6.50 -5.45 14.44
C ILE A 54 7.71 -6.33 14.07
N ASP A 55 7.57 -7.66 14.07
CA ASP A 55 8.64 -8.58 13.69
C ASP A 55 9.11 -8.32 12.25
N ARG A 56 8.18 -8.13 11.32
CA ARG A 56 8.47 -7.78 9.92
C ARG A 56 9.26 -6.48 9.80
N GLU A 57 8.87 -5.43 10.53
CA GLU A 57 9.58 -4.15 10.54
C GLU A 57 10.99 -4.27 11.12
N LEU A 58 11.16 -5.08 12.18
CA LEU A 58 12.47 -5.33 12.77
C LEU A 58 13.37 -6.10 11.80
N ARG A 59 12.85 -7.12 11.11
CA ARG A 59 13.60 -7.87 10.08
C ARG A 59 14.06 -6.96 8.95
N LYS A 60 13.17 -6.16 8.37
CA LYS A 60 13.52 -5.17 7.33
C LYS A 60 14.63 -4.22 7.79
N ARG A 61 14.56 -3.75 9.03
CA ARG A 61 15.49 -2.74 9.55
C ARG A 61 16.84 -3.28 9.96
N PHE A 62 16.90 -4.49 10.53
CA PHE A 62 18.10 -5.01 11.17
C PHE A 62 18.75 -6.20 10.47
N LEU A 63 17.98 -7.01 9.74
CA LEU A 63 18.55 -8.15 9.02
C LEU A 63 18.87 -7.83 7.56
N ARG A 64 18.46 -6.68 7.03
CA ARG A 64 18.52 -6.33 5.60
C ARG A 64 17.96 -7.46 4.72
N GLU A 65 17.11 -8.29 5.27
CA GLU A 65 16.32 -9.17 4.45
C GLU A 65 15.54 -8.24 3.51
N GLU A 66 15.85 -8.31 2.22
CA GLU A 66 14.91 -7.97 1.20
C GLU A 66 13.76 -8.96 1.41
N VAL A 67 12.88 -8.62 2.33
CA VAL A 67 11.56 -9.21 2.31
C VAL A 67 11.07 -8.80 0.94
N GLU A 68 11.15 -9.73 -0.03
CA GLU A 68 10.23 -9.65 -1.16
C GLU A 68 8.93 -9.28 -0.49
N GLU A 69 8.47 -8.07 -0.75
CA GLU A 69 7.11 -7.67 -0.47
C GLU A 69 6.23 -8.57 -1.34
N LYS A 70 6.12 -9.83 -0.95
CA LYS A 70 4.82 -10.42 -0.93
C LYS A 70 4.10 -9.60 0.11
N GLU A 71 3.54 -8.47 -0.34
CA GLU A 71 2.31 -8.01 0.20
C GLU A 71 1.43 -9.28 0.27
N GLU A 72 1.45 -9.95 1.41
CA GLU A 72 0.24 -10.57 1.88
C GLU A 72 -0.70 -9.38 2.12
N GLU A 73 -1.14 -8.76 1.02
CA GLU A 73 -2.51 -8.36 0.90
C GLU A 73 -3.24 -9.55 1.51
N GLU A 74 -3.94 -9.31 2.64
CA GLU A 74 -5.00 -10.22 3.06
C GLU A 74 -5.59 -10.72 1.75
N ALA A 75 -5.48 -12.01 1.52
CA ALA A 75 -6.14 -12.65 0.41
C ALA A 75 -7.65 -12.58 0.69
N VAL A 76 -8.20 -11.40 0.55
CA VAL A 76 -9.46 -11.27 -0.13
C VAL A 76 -9.15 -11.94 -1.45
N GLU A 77 -9.69 -13.14 -1.68
CA GLU A 77 -9.65 -13.83 -2.98
C GLU A 77 -9.84 -12.74 -4.01
N GLU A 78 -8.73 -12.32 -4.67
CA GLU A 78 -8.84 -11.25 -5.65
C GLU A 78 -9.69 -11.82 -6.76
N GLU A 79 -10.97 -11.48 -6.71
CA GLU A 79 -11.91 -11.81 -7.78
C GLU A 79 -11.23 -11.43 -9.08
N LYS A 80 -11.01 -12.41 -9.94
CA LYS A 80 -10.38 -12.16 -11.23
C LYS A 80 -11.29 -11.22 -12.03
N PRO A 81 -10.77 -10.09 -12.53
CA PRO A 81 -11.58 -9.19 -13.31
C PRO A 81 -12.13 -9.90 -14.55
N LEU A 82 -13.41 -9.71 -14.84
CA LEU A 82 -14.06 -10.22 -16.05
C LEU A 82 -13.38 -9.70 -17.32
N ARG A 83 -12.90 -8.46 -17.27
CA ARG A 83 -12.23 -7.78 -18.37
C ARG A 83 -11.26 -6.73 -17.87
N THR A 84 -10.11 -6.61 -18.53
CA THR A 84 -9.12 -5.55 -18.26
C THR A 84 -8.92 -4.70 -19.51
N ILE A 85 -8.98 -3.36 -19.34
CA ILE A 85 -8.77 -2.40 -20.42
C ILE A 85 -7.53 -1.56 -20.09
N PRO A 86 -6.47 -1.60 -20.93
CA PRO A 86 -5.28 -0.79 -20.67
C PRO A 86 -5.56 0.69 -20.92
N LEU A 87 -5.06 1.54 -20.01
CA LEU A 87 -5.01 2.99 -20.16
C LEU A 87 -3.65 3.36 -20.74
N ARG A 88 -3.66 4.01 -21.93
CA ARG A 88 -2.43 4.36 -22.64
C ARG A 88 -2.41 5.84 -22.99
N ARG A 89 -1.20 6.42 -23.01
CA ARG A 89 -0.92 7.76 -23.53
C ARG A 89 -1.01 7.78 -25.07
N LYS A 90 -1.21 8.98 -25.66
CA LYS A 90 -0.97 9.22 -27.09
C LYS A 90 0.51 8.93 -27.40
N GLY A 91 0.85 7.76 -27.90
CA GLY A 91 2.24 7.30 -28.08
C GLY A 91 2.48 5.91 -27.47
N GLY A 92 1.44 5.29 -26.90
CA GLY A 92 1.44 3.87 -26.53
C GLY A 92 1.95 3.55 -25.13
N LYS A 93 2.59 4.50 -24.42
CA LYS A 93 3.06 4.27 -23.03
C LYS A 93 1.87 3.90 -22.14
N LEU A 94 2.02 2.82 -21.37
CA LEU A 94 1.01 2.38 -20.40
C LEU A 94 0.97 3.36 -19.24
N LEU A 95 -0.24 3.76 -18.82
CA LEU A 95 -0.50 4.65 -17.68
C LEU A 95 -1.14 3.91 -16.51
N GLY A 96 -1.83 2.80 -16.81
CA GLY A 96 -2.61 2.03 -15.86
C GLY A 96 -3.59 1.11 -16.56
N ARG A 97 -4.58 0.65 -15.82
CA ARG A 97 -5.63 -0.25 -16.35
C ARG A 97 -7.00 0.06 -15.72
N ILE A 98 -8.05 -0.35 -16.40
CA ILE A 98 -9.40 -0.47 -15.84
C ILE A 98 -9.69 -1.95 -15.70
N ALA A 99 -9.92 -2.42 -14.50
CA ALA A 99 -10.37 -3.77 -14.20
C ALA A 99 -11.88 -3.77 -13.98
N ILE A 100 -12.61 -4.61 -14.71
CA ILE A 100 -14.07 -4.69 -14.66
C ILE A 100 -14.43 -6.00 -13.95
N TYR A 101 -15.17 -5.90 -12.86
CA TYR A 101 -15.71 -7.01 -12.09
C TYR A 101 -17.22 -7.12 -12.31
N GLU A 102 -17.86 -8.07 -11.67
CA GLU A 102 -19.31 -8.27 -11.80
C GLU A 102 -20.14 -7.12 -11.20
N ASP A 103 -19.68 -6.57 -10.10
CA ASP A 103 -20.37 -5.58 -9.26
C ASP A 103 -19.66 -4.23 -9.17
N ARG A 104 -18.43 -4.10 -9.69
CA ARG A 104 -17.59 -2.90 -9.57
C ARG A 104 -16.60 -2.75 -10.71
N ILE A 105 -16.02 -1.55 -10.81
CA ILE A 105 -14.95 -1.23 -11.73
C ILE A 105 -13.80 -0.58 -10.95
N SER A 106 -12.57 -1.01 -11.19
CA SER A 106 -11.37 -0.46 -10.57
C SER A 106 -10.51 0.28 -11.59
N LEU A 107 -10.10 1.50 -11.26
CA LEU A 107 -9.16 2.31 -12.04
C LEU A 107 -7.80 2.23 -11.34
N GLU A 108 -6.85 1.57 -11.95
CA GLU A 108 -5.55 1.29 -11.36
C GLU A 108 -4.44 2.00 -12.15
N PRO A 109 -3.82 3.05 -11.61
CA PRO A 109 -2.63 3.64 -12.22
C PRO A 109 -1.45 2.66 -12.13
N LEU A 110 -0.47 2.80 -13.04
CA LEU A 110 0.73 1.94 -13.07
C LEU A 110 1.58 2.09 -11.79
N SER A 111 1.57 3.27 -11.21
CA SER A 111 2.19 3.58 -9.91
C SER A 111 1.23 4.42 -9.08
N PRO A 112 1.27 4.34 -7.74
CA PRO A 112 0.40 5.12 -6.88
C PRO A 112 0.56 6.62 -7.14
N LEU A 113 -0.55 7.34 -7.36
CA LEU A 113 -0.58 8.77 -7.66
C LEU A 113 -0.97 9.60 -6.43
N LEU A 114 -0.47 10.83 -6.35
CA LEU A 114 -0.81 11.78 -5.29
C LEU A 114 -2.29 12.16 -5.35
N ILE A 115 -3.00 11.99 -4.23
CA ILE A 115 -4.43 12.35 -4.13
C ILE A 115 -4.62 13.86 -4.27
N LYS A 116 -3.65 14.65 -3.80
CA LYS A 116 -3.67 16.13 -3.86
C LYS A 116 -3.35 16.68 -5.26
N ASP A 117 -2.95 15.85 -6.23
CA ASP A 117 -2.73 16.31 -7.60
C ASP A 117 -4.03 16.85 -8.20
N ALA A 118 -3.95 18.01 -8.86
CA ALA A 118 -5.12 18.70 -9.41
C ALA A 118 -5.86 17.87 -10.49
N ALA A 119 -5.12 17.07 -11.29
CA ALA A 119 -5.75 16.22 -12.31
C ALA A 119 -6.45 15.02 -11.67
N VAL A 120 -5.86 14.47 -10.59
CA VAL A 120 -6.48 13.40 -9.79
C VAL A 120 -7.73 13.91 -9.09
N GLY A 121 -7.64 15.05 -8.40
CA GLY A 121 -8.80 15.68 -7.74
C GLY A 121 -9.94 15.96 -8.71
N TRP A 122 -9.61 16.43 -9.92
CA TRP A 122 -10.58 16.63 -10.97
C TRP A 122 -11.24 15.31 -11.43
N LEU A 123 -10.48 14.24 -11.59
CA LEU A 123 -11.02 12.92 -11.93
C LEU A 123 -11.99 12.42 -10.86
N ILE A 124 -11.59 12.50 -9.59
CA ILE A 124 -12.43 12.09 -8.45
C ILE A 124 -13.75 12.89 -8.46
N GLY A 125 -13.68 14.23 -8.57
CA GLY A 125 -14.84 15.08 -8.63
C GLY A 125 -15.76 14.78 -9.84
N PHE A 126 -15.18 14.44 -11.00
CA PHE A 126 -15.97 13.99 -12.17
C PHE A 126 -16.70 12.67 -11.86
N LEU A 127 -16.02 11.69 -11.25
CA LEU A 127 -16.61 10.39 -10.91
C LEU A 127 -17.71 10.53 -9.85
N GLU A 128 -17.46 11.29 -8.80
CA GLU A 128 -18.45 11.58 -7.75
C GLU A 128 -19.68 12.31 -8.30
N GLY A 129 -19.49 13.30 -9.16
CA GLY A 129 -20.59 14.03 -9.80
C GLY A 129 -21.40 13.18 -10.78
N ARG A 130 -20.79 12.18 -11.41
CA ARG A 130 -21.45 11.32 -12.40
C ARG A 130 -22.16 10.13 -11.77
N PHE A 131 -21.55 9.49 -10.77
CA PHE A 131 -22.01 8.20 -10.22
C PHE A 131 -22.52 8.29 -8.78
N GLY A 132 -22.26 9.41 -8.09
CA GLY A 132 -22.55 9.61 -6.68
C GLY A 132 -21.31 9.32 -5.82
N LYS A 133 -21.13 10.16 -4.81
CA LYS A 133 -19.96 10.07 -3.91
C LYS A 133 -19.91 8.75 -3.13
N GLU A 134 -21.07 8.24 -2.78
CA GLU A 134 -21.26 6.98 -2.04
C GLU A 134 -20.83 5.73 -2.83
N LYS A 135 -20.68 5.85 -4.16
CA LYS A 135 -20.23 4.75 -5.03
C LYS A 135 -18.76 4.79 -5.38
N ILE A 136 -18.07 5.85 -4.95
CA ILE A 136 -16.64 6.03 -5.24
C ILE A 136 -15.85 5.76 -3.99
N ASP A 137 -14.98 4.77 -4.05
CA ASP A 137 -14.03 4.46 -2.99
C ASP A 137 -12.59 4.61 -3.46
N LEU A 138 -11.71 5.05 -2.56
CA LEU A 138 -10.30 5.31 -2.83
C LEU A 138 -9.46 4.40 -1.95
N GLU A 139 -8.85 3.39 -2.55
CA GLU A 139 -7.85 2.60 -1.86
C GLU A 139 -6.52 3.36 -1.82
N LYS A 140 -6.13 3.74 -0.62
CA LYS A 140 -4.95 4.56 -0.37
C LYS A 140 -3.73 3.71 -0.03
N THR A 141 -2.54 4.26 -0.28
CA THR A 141 -1.29 3.68 0.22
C THR A 141 -1.21 3.86 1.76
N PRO A 142 -0.33 3.12 2.45
CA PRO A 142 -0.11 3.30 3.89
C PRO A 142 0.23 4.74 4.30
N SER A 143 0.84 5.53 3.43
CA SER A 143 1.13 6.96 3.66
C SER A 143 -0.09 7.86 3.57
N LEU A 144 -1.26 7.35 3.13
CA LEU A 144 -2.53 8.08 2.93
C LEU A 144 -2.48 9.28 1.96
N GLU A 145 -1.33 9.58 1.40
CA GLU A 145 -1.14 10.68 0.44
C GLU A 145 -1.33 10.27 -1.02
N ARG A 146 -1.16 8.97 -1.29
CA ARG A 146 -1.29 8.39 -2.62
C ARG A 146 -2.41 7.37 -2.64
N PHE A 147 -3.00 7.15 -3.81
CA PHE A 147 -3.96 6.07 -4.00
C PHE A 147 -3.38 4.99 -4.92
N LYS A 148 -3.78 3.75 -4.65
CA LYS A 148 -3.45 2.57 -5.47
C LYS A 148 -4.52 2.36 -6.54
N ARG A 149 -5.79 2.52 -6.17
CA ARG A 149 -6.94 2.34 -7.08
C ARG A 149 -8.14 3.20 -6.68
N ILE A 150 -8.97 3.53 -7.67
CA ILE A 150 -10.28 4.15 -7.49
C ILE A 150 -11.32 3.09 -7.84
N ILE A 151 -12.21 2.77 -6.93
CA ILE A 151 -13.26 1.78 -7.11
C ILE A 151 -14.58 2.51 -7.36
N ILE A 152 -15.29 2.09 -8.39
CA ILE A 152 -16.63 2.57 -8.73
C ILE A 152 -17.60 1.40 -8.54
N GLN A 153 -18.48 1.50 -7.56
CA GLN A 153 -19.47 0.48 -7.26
C GLN A 153 -20.57 0.44 -8.33
N GLY A 154 -20.91 -0.77 -8.76
CA GLY A 154 -21.95 -1.02 -9.75
C GLY A 154 -21.44 -1.18 -11.18
N LYS A 155 -22.37 -1.52 -12.07
CA LYS A 155 -22.09 -1.72 -13.51
C LYS A 155 -22.18 -0.38 -14.23
N LEU A 156 -21.23 -0.11 -15.12
CA LEU A 156 -21.27 1.06 -15.99
C LEU A 156 -21.80 0.70 -17.38
N SER A 157 -22.48 1.64 -18.00
CA SER A 157 -22.81 1.53 -19.42
C SER A 157 -21.56 1.64 -20.29
N ASP A 158 -21.60 1.11 -21.52
CA ASP A 158 -20.48 1.24 -22.46
C ASP A 158 -20.12 2.70 -22.75
N GLN A 159 -21.11 3.61 -22.73
CA GLN A 159 -20.89 5.03 -22.92
C GLN A 159 -20.15 5.64 -21.72
N ASP A 160 -20.55 5.29 -20.50
CA ASP A 160 -19.88 5.76 -19.28
C ASP A 160 -18.45 5.20 -19.22
N LEU A 161 -18.28 3.93 -19.54
CA LEU A 161 -16.96 3.30 -19.55
C LEU A 161 -16.00 3.99 -20.55
N LYS A 162 -16.48 4.37 -21.74
CA LYS A 162 -15.70 5.16 -22.71
C LYS A 162 -15.31 6.52 -22.16
N GLN A 163 -16.22 7.20 -21.44
CA GLN A 163 -15.95 8.49 -20.82
C GLN A 163 -14.93 8.35 -19.68
N VAL A 164 -15.16 7.40 -18.78
CA VAL A 164 -14.24 7.10 -17.65
C VAL A 164 -12.85 6.79 -18.18
N ARG A 165 -12.73 5.92 -19.18
CA ARG A 165 -11.45 5.58 -19.81
C ARG A 165 -10.71 6.82 -20.32
N ARG A 166 -11.41 7.71 -21.06
CA ARG A 166 -10.80 8.94 -21.61
C ARG A 166 -10.33 9.88 -20.52
N LYS A 167 -11.16 10.05 -19.48
CA LYS A 167 -10.89 10.97 -18.36
C LYS A 167 -9.77 10.43 -17.48
N ALA A 168 -9.79 9.14 -17.15
CA ALA A 168 -8.74 8.49 -16.36
C ALA A 168 -7.38 8.52 -17.10
N SER A 169 -7.34 8.20 -18.41
CA SER A 169 -6.10 8.30 -19.19
C SER A 169 -5.51 9.69 -19.16
N TRP A 170 -6.32 10.73 -19.35
CA TRP A 170 -5.87 12.11 -19.30
C TRP A 170 -5.35 12.50 -17.91
N SER A 171 -6.09 12.16 -16.84
CA SER A 171 -5.71 12.53 -15.48
C SER A 171 -4.43 11.83 -15.03
N PHE A 172 -4.29 10.53 -15.33
CA PHE A 172 -3.08 9.78 -14.97
C PHE A 172 -1.87 10.29 -15.76
N GLU A 173 -2.05 10.63 -17.05
CA GLU A 173 -0.99 11.23 -17.86
C GLU A 173 -0.51 12.54 -17.24
N LYS A 174 -1.45 13.45 -16.87
CA LYS A 174 -1.12 14.75 -16.31
C LYS A 174 -0.47 14.67 -14.91
N ALA A 175 -0.94 13.76 -14.07
CA ALA A 175 -0.34 13.53 -12.75
C ALA A 175 1.10 13.00 -12.88
N LEU A 176 1.34 12.01 -13.75
CA LEU A 176 2.68 11.47 -13.99
C LEU A 176 3.63 12.48 -14.61
N GLU A 177 3.17 13.33 -15.56
CA GLU A 177 3.98 14.42 -16.14
C GLU A 177 4.46 15.41 -15.08
N ARG A 178 3.61 15.76 -14.10
CA ARG A 178 3.99 16.65 -13.01
C ARG A 178 4.99 16.00 -12.06
N GLU A 179 4.75 14.74 -11.67
CA GLU A 179 5.71 14.01 -10.85
C GLU A 179 7.07 13.83 -11.54
N GLU A 180 7.10 13.63 -12.85
CA GLU A 180 8.35 13.56 -13.63
C GLU A 180 9.05 14.93 -13.70
N ALA A 181 8.30 16.03 -13.72
CA ALA A 181 8.83 17.38 -13.73
C ALA A 181 9.42 17.82 -12.37
N GLU A 182 8.79 17.41 -11.25
CA GLU A 182 9.27 17.70 -9.90
C GLU A 182 10.56 16.95 -9.52
N LYS A 183 10.86 15.85 -10.21
CA LYS A 183 12.07 15.03 -9.99
C LYS A 183 13.31 15.53 -10.77
N ARG A 184 13.17 16.53 -11.62
CA ARG A 184 14.25 17.12 -12.43
C ARG A 184 14.80 18.39 -11.81
#